data_6ceef576494d835cf3a0e49789b0239f
#
_entry.id   6ceef576494d835cf3a0e49789b0239f
#
_cell.length_a   1.000
_cell.length_b   1.000
_cell.length_c   1.000
_cell.angle_alpha   90.00
_cell.angle_beta   90.00
_cell.angle_gamma   90.00
#
_symmetry.space_group_name_H-M   'P 1'
#
loop_
_entity.id
_entity.type
_entity.pdbx_description
1 polymer ?
#
loop_
_entity_poly.entity_id
_entity_poly.type
_entity_poly.pdbx_seq_one_letter_code
_entity_poly.pdbx_strand_id
1 'polypeptide(L)'
;MRRAGVLITGAGGEIGHGLITRLAAEGTTTILTLDVRALEPALGRMVHREVIGSITDASALDRILAEFDIDHIYHLAAYLSTRSEFTPVTAHQVNVEGTMNLLEFAQKQSESHGRPVVFLYPSSIAAYGLPDLETKAKAGKVREEEFNTPTTMYGCNKLYCELLGRYYARHYKQLSAEPMAGKVDFRAVRFPGLISAVTVPSGGTSDYAPEMIHAAAKGEAYACFVRPDTRIPFMAMPDGVEVLLKLAYAPRERLSKTAYNVGAFSPSAEEVRQVVLENFPGADLTYTNDVKRQGIVDTWPADVNDSAARADWGFSPQYDFRRAFSEYLIPMIRERYAR
;
A
#
# COMPACT_ATOMS: atom_id res chain seq x y z
N MET A 1 -22.41 22.18 13.09
CA MET A 1 -21.45 21.09 13.32
C MET A 1 -20.86 20.69 11.98
N ARG A 2 -19.54 20.53 11.90
CA ARG A 2 -18.91 19.98 10.71
C ARG A 2 -19.31 18.51 10.56
N ARG A 3 -19.31 18.02 9.32
CA ARG A 3 -19.70 16.63 9.03
C ARG A 3 -18.53 15.69 9.27
N ALA A 4 -18.76 14.64 10.06
CA ALA A 4 -17.75 13.60 10.28
C ALA A 4 -17.51 12.78 8.99
N GLY A 5 -16.26 12.39 8.74
CA GLY A 5 -15.94 11.61 7.55
C GLY A 5 -14.53 11.02 7.55
N VAL A 6 -14.25 10.29 6.48
CA VAL A 6 -12.92 9.72 6.20
C VAL A 6 -12.28 10.45 5.02
N LEU A 7 -10.97 10.66 5.09
CA LEU A 7 -10.18 11.23 4.01
C LEU A 7 -9.33 10.14 3.35
N ILE A 8 -9.44 10.00 2.03
CA ILE A 8 -8.61 9.12 1.21
C ILE A 8 -7.74 9.98 0.31
N THR A 9 -6.43 9.95 0.49
CA THR A 9 -5.49 10.63 -0.43
C THR A 9 -4.94 9.66 -1.45
N GLY A 10 -4.64 10.10 -2.68
CA GLY A 10 -4.25 9.18 -3.76
C GLY A 10 -5.38 8.25 -4.17
N ALA A 11 -6.59 8.74 -4.10
CA ALA A 11 -7.84 7.99 -4.25
C ALA A 11 -8.05 7.37 -5.64
N GLY A 12 -7.44 7.95 -6.67
CA GLY A 12 -7.45 7.41 -8.04
C GLY A 12 -6.47 6.26 -8.29
N GLY A 13 -5.69 5.83 -7.28
CA GLY A 13 -4.78 4.69 -7.36
C GLY A 13 -5.50 3.34 -7.16
N GLU A 14 -4.76 2.24 -7.36
CA GLU A 14 -5.30 0.87 -7.31
C GLU A 14 -5.99 0.53 -5.98
N ILE A 15 -5.33 0.82 -4.85
CA ILE A 15 -5.91 0.59 -3.53
C ILE A 15 -7.12 1.52 -3.31
N GLY A 16 -7.05 2.77 -3.80
CA GLY A 16 -8.12 3.76 -3.68
C GLY A 16 -9.43 3.30 -4.32
N HIS A 17 -9.36 2.72 -5.51
CA HIS A 17 -10.53 2.13 -6.20
C HIS A 17 -11.23 1.09 -5.31
N GLY A 18 -10.49 0.13 -4.80
CA GLY A 18 -11.04 -0.92 -3.94
C GLY A 18 -11.60 -0.37 -2.63
N LEU A 19 -10.89 0.56 -2.00
CA LEU A 19 -11.27 1.15 -0.72
C LEU A 19 -12.55 2.00 -0.84
N ILE A 20 -12.65 2.88 -1.86
CA ILE A 20 -13.85 3.67 -2.12
C ILE A 20 -15.05 2.76 -2.35
N THR A 21 -14.91 1.75 -3.22
CA THR A 21 -15.98 0.80 -3.52
C THR A 21 -16.44 0.08 -2.26
N ARG A 22 -15.52 -0.36 -1.42
CA ARG A 22 -15.83 -1.10 -0.20
C ARG A 22 -16.50 -0.22 0.87
N LEU A 23 -16.01 1.02 1.09
CA LEU A 23 -16.61 1.98 2.03
C LEU A 23 -17.98 2.47 1.54
N ALA A 24 -18.14 2.70 0.24
CA ALA A 24 -19.43 3.12 -0.33
C ALA A 24 -20.50 2.04 -0.18
N ALA A 25 -20.12 0.76 -0.29
CA ALA A 25 -21.05 -0.37 -0.08
C ALA A 25 -21.58 -0.46 1.36
N GLU A 26 -20.85 0.06 2.35
CA GLU A 26 -21.31 0.15 3.75
C GLU A 26 -22.39 1.22 3.95
N GLY A 27 -22.44 2.24 3.09
CA GLY A 27 -23.50 3.24 3.01
C GLY A 27 -23.57 4.26 4.16
N THR A 28 -22.72 4.14 5.16
CA THR A 28 -22.76 4.98 6.37
C THR A 28 -21.62 6.00 6.47
N THR A 29 -20.57 5.80 5.69
CA THR A 29 -19.33 6.59 5.78
C THR A 29 -19.37 7.79 4.83
N THR A 30 -19.09 8.99 5.33
CA THR A 30 -18.85 10.17 4.48
C THR A 30 -17.43 10.09 3.92
N ILE A 31 -17.32 9.85 2.62
CA ILE A 31 -16.04 9.67 1.93
C ILE A 31 -15.61 10.99 1.30
N LEU A 32 -14.42 11.48 1.69
CA LEU A 32 -13.73 12.59 1.05
C LEU A 32 -12.48 12.07 0.35
N THR A 33 -12.17 12.62 -0.81
CA THR A 33 -10.96 12.26 -1.55
C THR A 33 -10.10 13.47 -1.85
N LEU A 34 -8.78 13.28 -1.82
CA LEU A 34 -7.79 14.25 -2.27
C LEU A 34 -6.83 13.55 -3.23
N ASP A 35 -6.86 13.98 -4.48
CA ASP A 35 -5.96 13.46 -5.52
C ASP A 35 -5.55 14.61 -6.47
N VAL A 36 -4.41 14.47 -7.13
CA VAL A 36 -3.94 15.46 -8.13
C VAL A 36 -4.74 15.40 -9.43
N ARG A 37 -5.52 14.36 -9.63
CA ARG A 37 -6.41 14.17 -10.79
C ARG A 37 -7.82 13.88 -10.33
N ALA A 38 -8.79 14.25 -11.16
CA ALA A 38 -10.18 13.86 -10.97
C ALA A 38 -10.34 12.34 -10.99
N LEU A 39 -11.23 11.83 -10.15
CA LEU A 39 -11.61 10.41 -10.15
C LEU A 39 -12.37 10.06 -11.44
N GLU A 40 -12.30 8.79 -11.81
CA GLU A 40 -13.19 8.27 -12.85
C GLU A 40 -14.65 8.50 -12.45
N PRO A 41 -15.55 8.82 -13.42
CA PRO A 41 -16.93 9.19 -13.12
C PRO A 41 -17.69 8.15 -12.28
N ALA A 42 -17.36 6.87 -12.42
CA ALA A 42 -17.97 5.80 -11.63
C ALA A 42 -17.62 5.92 -10.14
N LEU A 43 -16.35 6.15 -9.81
CA LEU A 43 -15.87 6.35 -8.44
C LEU A 43 -16.30 7.70 -7.87
N GLY A 44 -16.27 8.76 -8.70
CA GLY A 44 -16.70 10.11 -8.29
C GLY A 44 -18.13 10.14 -7.77
N ARG A 45 -19.03 9.28 -8.30
CA ARG A 45 -20.42 9.14 -7.82
C ARG A 45 -20.53 8.46 -6.45
N MET A 46 -19.49 7.75 -6.00
CA MET A 46 -19.47 7.04 -4.72
C MET A 46 -18.95 7.89 -3.57
N VAL A 47 -18.33 9.06 -3.87
CA VAL A 47 -17.74 9.91 -2.84
C VAL A 47 -18.60 11.14 -2.57
N HIS A 48 -18.50 11.67 -1.36
CA HIS A 48 -19.31 12.83 -0.94
C HIS A 48 -18.63 14.15 -1.30
N ARG A 49 -17.31 14.17 -1.31
CA ARG A 49 -16.51 15.34 -1.67
C ARG A 49 -15.24 14.90 -2.37
N GLU A 50 -15.04 15.38 -3.56
CA GLU A 50 -13.79 15.26 -4.29
C GLU A 50 -13.02 16.59 -4.21
N VAL A 51 -11.75 16.52 -3.82
CA VAL A 51 -10.82 17.64 -3.81
C VAL A 51 -9.67 17.32 -4.76
N ILE A 52 -9.54 18.13 -5.80
CA ILE A 52 -8.41 18.04 -6.72
C ILE A 52 -7.30 18.92 -6.18
N GLY A 53 -6.16 18.33 -5.83
CA GLY A 53 -5.02 19.03 -5.24
C GLY A 53 -3.92 18.09 -4.80
N SER A 54 -2.80 18.68 -4.40
CA SER A 54 -1.64 17.92 -3.89
C SER A 54 -1.66 17.86 -2.37
N ILE A 55 -1.17 16.75 -1.79
CA ILE A 55 -0.89 16.64 -0.35
C ILE A 55 0.26 17.57 0.09
N THR A 56 1.02 18.12 -0.86
CA THR A 56 2.04 19.14 -0.60
C THR A 56 1.47 20.56 -0.57
N ASP A 57 0.19 20.73 -0.91
CA ASP A 57 -0.53 22.01 -0.86
C ASP A 57 -1.31 22.15 0.46
N ALA A 58 -0.74 22.91 1.39
CA ALA A 58 -1.38 23.17 2.69
C ALA A 58 -2.77 23.81 2.55
N SER A 59 -3.00 24.63 1.51
CA SER A 59 -4.29 25.30 1.31
C SER A 59 -5.42 24.33 0.96
N ALA A 60 -5.10 23.22 0.28
CA ALA A 60 -6.07 22.16 0.00
C ALA A 60 -6.50 21.46 1.29
N LEU A 61 -5.55 21.20 2.19
CA LEU A 61 -5.80 20.57 3.50
C LEU A 61 -6.58 21.51 4.43
N ASP A 62 -6.25 22.80 4.46
CA ASP A 62 -6.95 23.79 5.29
C ASP A 62 -8.44 23.95 4.90
N ARG A 63 -8.77 23.82 3.61
CA ARG A 63 -10.18 23.82 3.15
C ARG A 63 -10.95 22.62 3.69
N ILE A 64 -10.34 21.42 3.69
CA ILE A 64 -10.95 20.22 4.27
C ILE A 64 -11.13 20.40 5.78
N LEU A 65 -10.13 20.96 6.47
CA LEU A 65 -10.18 21.23 7.91
C LEU A 65 -11.35 22.14 8.29
N ALA A 66 -11.66 23.13 7.46
CA ALA A 66 -12.75 24.08 7.71
C ALA A 66 -14.15 23.45 7.57
N GLU A 67 -14.32 22.48 6.67
CA GLU A 67 -15.63 21.93 6.28
C GLU A 67 -15.98 20.64 7.03
N PHE A 68 -14.99 19.81 7.40
CA PHE A 68 -15.20 18.44 7.88
C PHE A 68 -14.45 18.13 9.18
N ASP A 69 -15.02 17.22 9.97
CA ASP A 69 -14.35 16.53 11.08
C ASP A 69 -13.85 15.17 10.59
N ILE A 70 -12.55 15.04 10.38
CA ILE A 70 -11.95 13.81 9.86
C ILE A 70 -11.52 12.91 11.01
N ASP A 71 -12.09 11.70 11.06
CA ASP A 71 -11.77 10.69 12.07
C ASP A 71 -10.75 9.65 11.56
N HIS A 72 -10.72 9.41 10.26
CA HIS A 72 -9.81 8.45 9.62
C HIS A 72 -9.16 9.04 8.37
N ILE A 73 -7.87 8.80 8.21
CA ILE A 73 -7.11 9.16 7.02
C ILE A 73 -6.50 7.89 6.44
N TYR A 74 -6.88 7.56 5.20
CA TYR A 74 -6.21 6.53 4.39
C TYR A 74 -5.25 7.23 3.45
N HIS A 75 -3.97 7.26 3.84
CA HIS A 75 -2.95 8.00 3.10
C HIS A 75 -2.32 7.13 2.01
N LEU A 76 -2.97 7.09 0.83
CA LEU A 76 -2.54 6.27 -0.32
C LEU A 76 -1.68 7.03 -1.33
N ALA A 77 -1.66 8.37 -1.27
CA ALA A 77 -0.88 9.20 -2.18
C ALA A 77 0.62 8.95 -2.01
N ALA A 78 1.28 8.49 -3.07
CA ALA A 78 2.72 8.27 -3.09
C ALA A 78 3.30 8.22 -4.51
N TYR A 79 4.56 8.59 -4.64
CA TYR A 79 5.40 8.20 -5.77
C TYR A 79 5.89 6.78 -5.55
N LEU A 80 5.62 5.88 -6.50
CA LEU A 80 5.94 4.45 -6.41
C LEU A 80 7.43 4.16 -6.71
N SER A 81 7.85 2.93 -6.47
CA SER A 81 9.24 2.48 -6.45
C SER A 81 10.07 2.91 -7.67
N THR A 82 9.69 2.47 -8.86
CA THR A 82 10.44 2.77 -10.11
C THR A 82 10.50 4.28 -10.38
N ARG A 83 9.39 4.99 -10.21
CA ARG A 83 9.34 6.43 -10.44
C ARG A 83 10.17 7.22 -9.43
N SER A 84 10.27 6.74 -8.19
CA SER A 84 11.08 7.36 -7.14
C SER A 84 12.58 7.30 -7.44
N GLU A 85 13.04 6.22 -8.10
CA GLU A 85 14.44 6.10 -8.51
C GLU A 85 14.83 7.11 -9.63
N PHE A 86 13.90 7.42 -10.53
CA PHE A 86 14.15 8.41 -11.59
C PHE A 86 14.04 9.86 -11.11
N THR A 87 13.24 10.13 -10.09
CA THR A 87 12.99 11.49 -9.58
C THR A 87 13.04 11.54 -8.05
N PRO A 88 14.22 11.28 -7.42
CA PRO A 88 14.32 11.09 -5.98
C PRO A 88 13.92 12.33 -5.15
N VAL A 89 14.21 13.53 -5.61
CA VAL A 89 13.83 14.78 -4.92
C VAL A 89 12.31 14.94 -4.91
N THR A 90 11.65 14.77 -6.06
CA THR A 90 10.18 14.84 -6.15
C THR A 90 9.51 13.74 -5.33
N ALA A 91 10.11 12.54 -5.34
CA ALA A 91 9.63 11.44 -4.52
C ALA A 91 9.69 11.79 -3.02
N HIS A 92 10.80 12.38 -2.55
CA HIS A 92 10.91 12.84 -1.17
C HIS A 92 9.86 13.89 -0.82
N GLN A 93 9.69 14.90 -1.67
CA GLN A 93 8.70 15.96 -1.44
C GLN A 93 7.27 15.38 -1.30
N VAL A 94 6.86 14.50 -2.20
CA VAL A 94 5.53 13.90 -2.13
C VAL A 94 5.43 12.89 -0.98
N ASN A 95 6.36 11.93 -0.90
CA ASN A 95 6.24 10.82 0.04
C ASN A 95 6.52 11.24 1.49
N VAL A 96 7.44 12.17 1.72
CA VAL A 96 7.87 12.57 3.07
C VAL A 96 7.23 13.87 3.51
N GLU A 97 7.42 14.97 2.76
CA GLU A 97 6.84 16.26 3.12
C GLU A 97 5.32 16.23 3.05
N GLY A 98 4.75 15.58 2.01
CA GLY A 98 3.31 15.38 1.91
C GLY A 98 2.73 14.55 3.07
N THR A 99 3.43 13.49 3.51
CA THR A 99 3.03 12.72 4.70
C THR A 99 3.10 13.56 5.96
N MET A 100 4.13 14.39 6.11
CA MET A 100 4.25 15.29 7.26
C MET A 100 3.12 16.31 7.31
N ASN A 101 2.76 16.92 6.18
CA ASN A 101 1.61 17.83 6.09
C ASN A 101 0.30 17.16 6.51
N LEU A 102 0.10 15.90 6.12
CA LEU A 102 -1.08 15.13 6.52
C LEU A 102 -1.06 14.74 8.00
N LEU A 103 0.09 14.47 8.59
CA LEU A 103 0.22 14.22 10.04
C LEU A 103 -0.08 15.49 10.84
N GLU A 104 0.42 16.66 10.41
CA GLU A 104 0.05 17.96 10.99
C GLU A 104 -1.45 18.25 10.82
N PHE A 105 -2.02 17.96 9.65
CA PHE A 105 -3.45 18.05 9.42
C PHE A 105 -4.24 17.14 10.38
N ALA A 106 -3.83 15.88 10.56
CA ALA A 106 -4.45 14.94 11.49
C ALA A 106 -4.38 15.44 12.93
N GLN A 107 -3.26 16.03 13.33
CA GLN A 107 -3.08 16.62 14.65
C GLN A 107 -4.06 17.80 14.86
N LYS A 108 -4.15 18.74 13.92
CA LYS A 108 -5.10 19.86 13.94
C LYS A 108 -6.56 19.38 13.99
N GLN A 109 -6.93 18.35 13.23
CA GLN A 109 -8.25 17.74 13.26
C GLN A 109 -8.55 17.19 14.65
N SER A 110 -7.63 16.42 15.22
CA SER A 110 -7.79 15.85 16.56
C SER A 110 -7.94 16.91 17.64
N GLU A 111 -7.14 17.98 17.60
CA GLU A 111 -7.27 19.13 18.49
C GLU A 111 -8.63 19.82 18.36
N SER A 112 -9.13 19.95 17.13
CA SER A 112 -10.38 20.64 16.82
C SER A 112 -11.63 19.92 17.32
N HIS A 113 -11.69 18.59 17.20
CA HIS A 113 -12.88 17.81 17.59
C HIS A 113 -12.69 16.97 18.86
N GLY A 114 -11.48 16.97 19.45
CA GLY A 114 -11.20 16.31 20.74
C GLY A 114 -11.08 14.80 20.70
N ARG A 115 -11.03 14.17 19.51
CA ARG A 115 -10.90 12.71 19.32
C ARG A 115 -9.61 12.37 18.61
N PRO A 116 -8.99 11.19 18.85
CA PRO A 116 -7.87 10.73 18.06
C PRO A 116 -8.25 10.59 16.57
N VAL A 117 -7.33 10.94 15.67
CA VAL A 117 -7.46 10.67 14.24
C VAL A 117 -6.67 9.42 13.91
N VAL A 118 -7.34 8.40 13.38
CA VAL A 118 -6.70 7.17 12.91
C VAL A 118 -6.04 7.44 11.56
N PHE A 119 -4.73 7.28 11.49
CA PHE A 119 -3.93 7.55 10.29
C PHE A 119 -3.37 6.24 9.72
N LEU A 120 -3.97 5.74 8.66
CA LEU A 120 -3.54 4.53 7.95
C LEU A 120 -2.45 4.87 6.94
N TYR A 121 -1.30 4.23 7.08
CA TYR A 121 -0.15 4.43 6.20
C TYR A 121 0.27 3.12 5.50
N PRO A 122 0.02 2.99 4.21
CA PRO A 122 0.55 1.91 3.40
C PRO A 122 2.07 2.05 3.25
N SER A 123 2.80 1.34 4.09
CA SER A 123 4.22 1.10 3.91
C SER A 123 4.44 -0.07 2.94
N SER A 124 5.63 -0.60 2.83
CA SER A 124 6.01 -1.60 1.84
C SER A 124 7.13 -2.50 2.34
N ILE A 125 7.22 -3.71 1.81
CA ILE A 125 8.42 -4.57 1.94
C ILE A 125 9.69 -3.89 1.42
N ALA A 126 9.58 -2.83 0.61
CA ALA A 126 10.70 -2.00 0.18
C ALA A 126 11.40 -1.26 1.34
N ALA A 127 10.78 -1.19 2.53
CA ALA A 127 11.42 -0.70 3.75
C ALA A 127 12.54 -1.61 4.26
N TYR A 128 12.62 -2.84 3.75
CA TYR A 128 13.68 -3.79 4.04
C TYR A 128 14.88 -3.63 3.09
N GLY A 129 16.06 -4.10 3.54
CA GLY A 129 17.26 -4.19 2.72
C GLY A 129 18.14 -5.34 3.21
N LEU A 130 17.94 -6.53 2.64
CA LEU A 130 18.79 -7.68 2.89
C LEU A 130 20.10 -7.52 2.10
N PRO A 131 21.26 -7.78 2.70
CA PRO A 131 22.56 -7.44 2.10
C PRO A 131 22.93 -8.32 0.88
N ASP A 132 22.45 -9.58 0.87
CA ASP A 132 22.77 -10.56 -0.16
C ASP A 132 21.77 -11.72 -0.19
N LEU A 133 21.87 -12.55 -1.24
CA LEU A 133 20.98 -13.70 -1.46
C LEU A 133 21.17 -14.81 -0.42
N GLU A 134 22.37 -14.96 0.13
CA GLU A 134 22.62 -15.95 1.18
C GLU A 134 21.86 -15.58 2.45
N THR A 135 21.95 -14.32 2.86
CA THR A 135 21.17 -13.78 3.98
C THR A 135 19.66 -13.89 3.71
N LYS A 136 19.22 -13.55 2.49
CA LYS A 136 17.80 -13.68 2.11
C LYS A 136 17.30 -15.12 2.23
N ALA A 137 18.09 -16.11 1.79
CA ALA A 137 17.73 -17.50 1.89
C ALA A 137 17.66 -18.00 3.34
N LYS A 138 18.54 -17.51 4.23
CA LYS A 138 18.62 -17.89 5.64
C LYS A 138 17.59 -17.17 6.53
N ALA A 139 17.18 -15.95 6.18
CA ALA A 139 16.31 -15.11 7.00
C ALA A 139 14.91 -15.71 7.20
N GLY A 140 14.43 -16.53 6.25
CA GLY A 140 13.09 -17.10 6.30
C GLY A 140 12.01 -16.01 6.31
N LYS A 141 11.12 -16.02 7.31
CA LYS A 141 10.07 -15.01 7.49
C LYS A 141 10.61 -13.83 8.30
N VAL A 142 10.90 -12.72 7.60
CA VAL A 142 11.48 -11.50 8.17
C VAL A 142 10.48 -10.76 9.06
N ARG A 143 10.93 -10.33 10.25
CA ARG A 143 10.13 -9.54 11.21
C ARG A 143 10.29 -8.06 10.97
N GLU A 144 9.38 -7.26 11.53
CA GLU A 144 9.33 -5.80 11.35
C GLU A 144 10.58 -5.06 11.86
N GLU A 145 11.30 -5.63 12.83
CA GLU A 145 12.49 -5.04 13.43
C GLU A 145 13.80 -5.40 12.69
N GLU A 146 13.76 -6.36 11.76
CA GLU A 146 14.93 -6.89 11.07
C GLU A 146 15.17 -6.15 9.75
N PHE A 147 16.42 -6.08 9.31
CA PHE A 147 16.83 -5.59 7.98
C PHE A 147 16.23 -4.24 7.54
N ASN A 148 16.02 -3.32 8.46
CA ASN A 148 15.48 -1.98 8.19
C ASN A 148 16.57 -1.07 7.58
N THR A 149 17.15 -1.48 6.46
CA THR A 149 18.24 -0.80 5.73
C THR A 149 17.91 -0.73 4.23
N PRO A 150 16.82 -0.03 3.86
CA PRO A 150 16.37 0.03 2.47
C PRO A 150 17.45 0.61 1.55
N THR A 151 17.50 0.10 0.32
CA THR A 151 18.48 0.50 -0.71
C THR A 151 17.88 1.37 -1.81
N THR A 152 16.57 1.63 -1.76
CA THR A 152 15.86 2.46 -2.74
C THR A 152 15.33 3.73 -2.11
N MET A 153 15.17 4.80 -2.92
CA MET A 153 14.57 6.06 -2.46
C MET A 153 13.16 5.84 -1.91
N TYR A 154 12.37 5.02 -2.59
CA TYR A 154 11.03 4.64 -2.13
C TYR A 154 11.06 3.94 -0.77
N GLY A 155 11.93 2.95 -0.60
CA GLY A 155 12.09 2.24 0.67
C GLY A 155 12.55 3.14 1.80
N CYS A 156 13.53 4.04 1.54
CA CYS A 156 13.97 5.05 2.50
C CYS A 156 12.82 5.97 2.92
N ASN A 157 12.02 6.47 1.96
CA ASN A 157 10.86 7.30 2.25
C ASN A 157 9.82 6.55 3.09
N LYS A 158 9.52 5.27 2.75
CA LYS A 158 8.54 4.46 3.48
C LYS A 158 8.98 4.24 4.92
N LEU A 159 10.22 3.81 5.15
CA LEU A 159 10.75 3.59 6.50
C LEU A 159 10.81 4.88 7.31
N TYR A 160 11.25 6.00 6.71
CA TYR A 160 11.26 7.29 7.38
C TYR A 160 9.86 7.70 7.84
N CYS A 161 8.84 7.53 7.00
CA CYS A 161 7.45 7.86 7.34
C CYS A 161 6.87 6.94 8.42
N GLU A 162 7.27 5.67 8.51
CA GLU A 162 6.93 4.81 9.65
C GLU A 162 7.48 5.39 10.97
N LEU A 163 8.74 5.84 10.97
CA LEU A 163 9.38 6.46 12.13
C LEU A 163 8.75 7.81 12.46
N LEU A 164 8.45 8.61 11.46
CA LEU A 164 7.76 9.91 11.60
C LEU A 164 6.36 9.72 12.20
N GLY A 165 5.57 8.78 11.67
CA GLY A 165 4.24 8.46 12.22
C GLY A 165 4.30 7.97 13.66
N ARG A 166 5.31 7.14 14.01
CA ARG A 166 5.56 6.73 15.40
C ARG A 166 5.88 7.93 16.29
N TYR A 167 6.64 8.90 15.80
CA TYR A 167 6.93 10.14 16.53
C TYR A 167 5.63 10.90 16.82
N TYR A 168 4.77 11.13 15.82
CA TYR A 168 3.49 11.81 16.01
C TYR A 168 2.56 11.08 17.00
N ALA A 169 2.51 9.76 16.93
CA ALA A 169 1.65 8.94 17.77
C ALA A 169 2.10 8.86 19.25
N ARG A 170 3.41 9.00 19.52
CA ARG A 170 3.97 8.70 20.86
C ARG A 170 4.81 9.80 21.49
N HIS A 171 5.39 10.70 20.67
CA HIS A 171 6.44 11.61 21.12
C HIS A 171 6.24 13.06 20.65
N TYR A 172 5.09 13.35 20.00
CA TYR A 172 4.83 14.65 19.40
C TYR A 172 4.99 15.78 20.40
N LYS A 173 5.86 16.75 20.07
CA LYS A 173 6.19 17.92 20.91
C LYS A 173 6.44 17.57 22.38
N GLN A 174 7.18 16.50 22.67
CA GLN A 174 7.43 15.98 24.02
C GLN A 174 8.10 16.98 24.99
N LEU A 175 8.61 18.12 24.51
CA LEU A 175 9.15 19.22 25.32
C LEU A 175 8.12 20.36 25.54
N SER A 176 6.89 20.23 25.05
CA SER A 176 5.84 21.22 25.31
C SER A 176 5.49 21.25 26.81
N ALA A 177 5.37 22.46 27.36
CA ALA A 177 4.96 22.63 28.75
C ALA A 177 3.46 22.29 28.97
N GLU A 178 2.64 22.37 27.90
CA GLU A 178 1.21 22.08 27.98
C GLU A 178 0.90 20.71 27.38
N PRO A 179 -0.03 19.94 27.99
CA PRO A 179 -0.51 18.69 27.39
C PRO A 179 -1.12 18.96 26.01
N MET A 180 -0.75 18.17 25.02
CA MET A 180 -1.37 18.26 23.69
C MET A 180 -2.81 17.74 23.72
N ALA A 181 -3.75 18.56 23.25
CA ALA A 181 -5.18 18.24 23.25
C ALA A 181 -5.56 17.19 22.20
N GLY A 182 -4.76 17.04 21.14
CA GLY A 182 -5.01 16.12 20.05
C GLY A 182 -4.05 14.95 20.02
N LYS A 183 -4.46 13.86 19.37
CA LYS A 183 -3.64 12.65 19.18
C LYS A 183 -3.82 12.08 17.80
N VAL A 184 -2.70 11.75 17.13
CA VAL A 184 -2.67 10.95 15.92
C VAL A 184 -2.53 9.49 16.33
N ASP A 185 -3.45 8.63 15.90
CA ASP A 185 -3.34 7.18 16.03
C ASP A 185 -2.77 6.61 14.73
N PHE A 186 -1.44 6.60 14.62
CA PHE A 186 -0.73 6.17 13.43
C PHE A 186 -0.63 4.64 13.36
N ARG A 187 -1.01 4.09 12.21
CA ARG A 187 -1.02 2.65 11.94
C ARG A 187 -0.49 2.40 10.54
N ALA A 188 0.64 1.72 10.43
CA ALA A 188 1.26 1.38 9.15
C ALA A 188 1.18 -0.11 8.85
N VAL A 189 1.13 -0.43 7.55
CA VAL A 189 1.20 -1.80 7.03
C VAL A 189 2.31 -1.87 5.98
N ARG A 190 3.26 -2.79 6.14
CA ARG A 190 4.22 -3.13 5.10
C ARG A 190 3.57 -4.10 4.12
N PHE A 191 3.01 -3.53 3.06
CA PHE A 191 2.41 -4.33 2.00
C PHE A 191 3.46 -5.12 1.23
N PRO A 192 3.14 -6.38 0.86
CA PRO A 192 3.86 -7.15 -0.14
C PRO A 192 3.56 -6.62 -1.55
N GLY A 193 3.97 -7.34 -2.59
CA GLY A 193 3.49 -7.09 -3.95
C GLY A 193 1.97 -7.26 -4.01
N LEU A 194 1.22 -6.18 -4.19
CA LEU A 194 -0.23 -6.25 -4.39
C LEU A 194 -0.54 -6.56 -5.86
N ILE A 195 -1.43 -7.53 -6.09
CA ILE A 195 -1.84 -7.92 -7.45
C ILE A 195 -3.32 -7.62 -7.63
N SER A 196 -3.64 -6.75 -8.61
CA SER A 196 -5.02 -6.36 -8.96
C SER A 196 -5.45 -6.98 -10.28
N ALA A 197 -6.71 -7.44 -10.34
CA ALA A 197 -7.35 -7.80 -11.60
C ALA A 197 -8.09 -6.62 -12.26
N VAL A 198 -8.35 -5.56 -11.49
CA VAL A 198 -9.14 -4.39 -11.92
C VAL A 198 -8.26 -3.36 -12.63
N THR A 199 -7.02 -3.23 -12.24
CA THR A 199 -6.05 -2.27 -12.80
C THR A 199 -4.99 -2.98 -13.64
N VAL A 200 -4.33 -2.24 -14.52
CA VAL A 200 -3.22 -2.76 -15.35
C VAL A 200 -1.90 -2.43 -14.64
N PRO A 201 -0.91 -3.35 -14.63
CA PRO A 201 0.42 -3.08 -14.08
C PRO A 201 1.02 -1.80 -14.66
N SER A 202 1.66 -1.00 -13.84
CA SER A 202 2.20 0.31 -14.22
C SER A 202 3.74 0.36 -14.30
N GLY A 203 4.41 -0.80 -14.29
CA GLY A 203 5.86 -0.94 -14.35
C GLY A 203 6.55 -0.85 -12.99
N GLY A 204 5.87 -1.23 -11.92
CA GLY A 204 6.44 -1.36 -10.57
C GLY A 204 7.52 -2.45 -10.51
N THR A 205 8.36 -2.39 -9.47
CA THR A 205 9.46 -3.37 -9.29
C THR A 205 8.94 -4.79 -9.02
N SER A 206 7.73 -4.94 -8.46
CA SER A 206 7.06 -6.23 -8.21
C SER A 206 6.10 -6.67 -9.32
N ASP A 207 5.97 -5.89 -10.39
CA ASP A 207 4.90 -6.09 -11.40
C ASP A 207 5.14 -7.28 -12.33
N TYR A 208 6.27 -7.99 -12.22
CA TYR A 208 6.54 -9.17 -13.07
C TYR A 208 5.43 -10.23 -12.99
N ALA A 209 4.82 -10.42 -11.84
CA ALA A 209 3.75 -11.41 -11.67
C ALA A 209 2.44 -11.00 -12.37
N PRO A 210 1.86 -9.79 -12.13
CA PRO A 210 0.69 -9.36 -12.90
C PRO A 210 0.97 -9.14 -14.38
N GLU A 211 2.17 -8.68 -14.78
CA GLU A 211 2.55 -8.53 -16.19
C GLU A 211 2.48 -9.85 -16.96
N MET A 212 2.92 -10.99 -16.36
CA MET A 212 2.78 -12.32 -16.96
C MET A 212 1.33 -12.67 -17.27
N ILE A 213 0.40 -12.40 -16.31
CA ILE A 213 -1.01 -12.74 -16.47
C ILE A 213 -1.63 -11.88 -17.58
N HIS A 214 -1.36 -10.58 -17.58
CA HIS A 214 -1.91 -9.64 -18.57
C HIS A 214 -1.40 -9.93 -19.98
N ALA A 215 -0.10 -10.20 -20.15
CA ALA A 215 0.49 -10.56 -21.43
C ALA A 215 -0.11 -11.87 -21.97
N ALA A 216 -0.19 -12.89 -21.13
CA ALA A 216 -0.80 -14.17 -21.51
C ALA A 216 -2.28 -14.02 -21.93
N ALA A 217 -3.05 -13.22 -21.20
CA ALA A 217 -4.47 -12.97 -21.49
C ALA A 217 -4.68 -12.18 -22.80
N LYS A 218 -3.71 -11.35 -23.20
CA LYS A 218 -3.70 -10.63 -24.48
C LYS A 218 -3.15 -11.46 -25.65
N GLY A 219 -2.49 -12.57 -25.38
CA GLY A 219 -1.74 -13.32 -26.39
C GLY A 219 -0.44 -12.62 -26.81
N GLU A 220 0.12 -11.78 -25.98
CA GLU A 220 1.38 -11.06 -26.20
C GLU A 220 2.56 -11.85 -25.61
N ALA A 221 3.72 -11.86 -26.28
CA ALA A 221 4.95 -12.39 -25.72
C ALA A 221 5.42 -11.52 -24.55
N TYR A 222 5.91 -12.15 -23.48
CA TYR A 222 6.45 -11.44 -22.31
C TYR A 222 7.75 -12.09 -21.83
N ALA A 223 8.77 -11.26 -21.66
CA ALA A 223 10.05 -11.64 -21.07
C ALA A 223 10.14 -11.14 -19.65
N CYS A 224 9.99 -12.02 -18.68
CA CYS A 224 10.06 -11.69 -17.26
C CYS A 224 11.44 -11.12 -16.90
N PHE A 225 11.47 -9.96 -16.26
CA PHE A 225 12.69 -9.23 -15.94
C PHE A 225 13.42 -9.71 -14.69
N VAL A 226 12.85 -10.68 -13.95
CA VAL A 226 13.52 -11.31 -12.82
C VAL A 226 13.87 -12.75 -13.11
N ARG A 227 14.78 -13.32 -12.31
CA ARG A 227 15.16 -14.75 -12.43
C ARG A 227 13.98 -15.66 -12.06
N PRO A 228 13.94 -16.91 -12.58
CA PRO A 228 12.89 -17.88 -12.25
C PRO A 228 12.77 -18.21 -10.77
N ASP A 229 13.87 -18.21 -10.03
CA ASP A 229 13.96 -18.50 -8.61
C ASP A 229 13.61 -17.31 -7.70
N THR A 230 13.41 -16.12 -8.27
CA THR A 230 13.10 -14.89 -7.53
C THR A 230 11.81 -15.05 -6.75
N ARG A 231 11.89 -14.76 -5.44
CA ARG A 231 10.78 -14.93 -4.51
C ARG A 231 10.61 -13.67 -3.66
N ILE A 232 9.39 -13.16 -3.59
CA ILE A 232 8.94 -12.09 -2.69
C ILE A 232 7.51 -12.41 -2.22
N PRO A 233 7.03 -11.84 -1.10
CA PRO A 233 5.64 -12.00 -0.70
C PRO A 233 4.70 -11.20 -1.62
N PHE A 234 3.50 -11.75 -1.82
CA PHE A 234 2.39 -11.15 -2.57
C PHE A 234 1.07 -11.24 -1.81
N MET A 235 0.10 -10.45 -2.28
CA MET A 235 -1.29 -10.48 -1.79
C MET A 235 -2.24 -10.02 -2.90
N ALA A 236 -3.43 -10.62 -2.97
CA ALA A 236 -4.50 -10.14 -3.84
C ALA A 236 -5.05 -8.78 -3.36
N MET A 237 -5.37 -7.87 -4.28
CA MET A 237 -5.85 -6.52 -3.95
C MET A 237 -7.08 -6.50 -3.01
N PRO A 238 -8.07 -7.39 -3.13
CA PRO A 238 -9.19 -7.42 -2.17
C PRO A 238 -8.74 -7.64 -0.73
N ASP A 239 -7.77 -8.54 -0.49
CA ASP A 239 -7.19 -8.74 0.85
C ASP A 239 -6.43 -7.49 1.33
N GLY A 240 -5.75 -6.78 0.42
CA GLY A 240 -5.06 -5.53 0.73
C GLY A 240 -6.01 -4.42 1.22
N VAL A 241 -7.18 -4.32 0.61
CA VAL A 241 -8.24 -3.39 1.04
C VAL A 241 -8.79 -3.78 2.42
N GLU A 242 -9.11 -5.06 2.62
CA GLU A 242 -9.60 -5.57 3.91
C GLU A 242 -8.57 -5.40 5.05
N VAL A 243 -7.28 -5.49 4.74
CA VAL A 243 -6.18 -5.20 5.68
C VAL A 243 -6.28 -3.76 6.20
N LEU A 244 -6.46 -2.77 5.32
CA LEU A 244 -6.58 -1.37 5.72
C LEU A 244 -7.82 -1.14 6.61
N LEU A 245 -8.96 -1.72 6.23
CA LEU A 245 -10.20 -1.59 6.99
C LEU A 245 -10.10 -2.28 8.35
N LYS A 246 -9.64 -3.51 8.42
CA LYS A 246 -9.46 -4.23 9.70
C LYS A 246 -8.50 -3.51 10.63
N LEU A 247 -7.38 -3.02 10.11
CA LEU A 247 -6.43 -2.27 10.92
C LEU A 247 -7.00 -0.92 11.36
N ALA A 248 -7.80 -0.23 10.51
CA ALA A 248 -8.44 1.03 10.85
C ALA A 248 -9.39 0.91 12.05
N TYR A 249 -10.17 -0.17 12.10
CA TYR A 249 -11.16 -0.40 13.15
C TYR A 249 -10.65 -1.27 14.33
N ALA A 250 -9.40 -1.70 14.28
CA ALA A 250 -8.81 -2.46 15.39
C ALA A 250 -8.75 -1.62 16.67
N PRO A 251 -9.13 -2.16 17.86
CA PRO A 251 -8.98 -1.47 19.13
C PRO A 251 -7.52 -1.06 19.37
N ARG A 252 -7.29 0.23 19.67
CA ARG A 252 -5.93 0.78 19.82
C ARG A 252 -5.10 0.06 20.87
N GLU A 253 -5.74 -0.35 21.94
CA GLU A 253 -5.12 -1.06 23.07
C GLU A 253 -4.62 -2.45 22.74
N ARG A 254 -5.08 -3.06 21.64
CA ARG A 254 -4.59 -4.34 21.14
C ARG A 254 -3.35 -4.22 20.26
N LEU A 255 -3.07 -3.02 19.75
CA LEU A 255 -1.99 -2.80 18.80
C LEU A 255 -0.64 -2.73 19.50
N SER A 256 0.18 -3.78 19.38
CA SER A 256 1.52 -3.85 19.96
C SER A 256 2.56 -3.09 19.13
N LYS A 257 2.30 -2.87 17.84
CA LYS A 257 3.21 -2.21 16.89
C LYS A 257 2.57 -0.96 16.26
N THR A 258 3.40 -0.13 15.65
CA THR A 258 2.96 0.98 14.79
C THR A 258 3.07 0.64 13.30
N ALA A 259 3.87 -0.37 12.95
CA ALA A 259 3.98 -0.89 11.60
C ALA A 259 3.89 -2.42 11.65
N TYR A 260 3.10 -3.01 10.79
CA TYR A 260 2.81 -4.45 10.73
C TYR A 260 3.20 -5.03 9.38
N ASN A 261 3.80 -6.20 9.40
CA ASN A 261 3.92 -7.04 8.23
C ASN A 261 2.60 -7.73 7.89
N VAL A 262 2.30 -7.84 6.61
CA VAL A 262 1.23 -8.68 6.07
C VAL A 262 1.74 -9.42 4.84
N GLY A 263 1.36 -10.70 4.68
CA GLY A 263 1.68 -11.51 3.52
C GLY A 263 0.64 -12.59 3.33
N ALA A 264 0.34 -12.96 2.08
CA ALA A 264 -0.61 -14.02 1.80
C ALA A 264 0.07 -15.24 1.20
N PHE A 265 0.97 -15.04 0.26
CA PHE A 265 1.73 -16.11 -0.41
C PHE A 265 3.04 -15.57 -0.98
N SER A 266 4.04 -16.44 -1.13
CA SER A 266 5.38 -16.07 -1.59
C SER A 266 5.89 -17.05 -2.66
N PRO A 267 5.32 -17.05 -3.88
CA PRO A 267 5.74 -17.92 -4.97
C PRO A 267 7.05 -17.44 -5.58
N SER A 268 7.78 -18.35 -6.21
CA SER A 268 8.82 -17.96 -7.16
C SER A 268 8.21 -17.44 -8.46
N ALA A 269 9.00 -16.70 -9.24
CA ALA A 269 8.57 -16.24 -10.57
C ALA A 269 8.22 -17.42 -11.49
N GLU A 270 8.91 -18.56 -11.35
CA GLU A 270 8.60 -19.78 -12.11
C GLU A 270 7.28 -20.41 -11.67
N GLU A 271 6.96 -20.46 -10.37
CA GLU A 271 5.66 -20.94 -9.89
C GLU A 271 4.51 -20.07 -10.42
N VAL A 272 4.70 -18.75 -10.50
CA VAL A 272 3.74 -17.84 -11.14
C VAL A 272 3.58 -18.16 -12.61
N ARG A 273 4.70 -18.29 -13.35
CA ARG A 273 4.70 -18.63 -14.77
C ARG A 273 3.95 -19.94 -15.04
N GLN A 274 4.18 -20.98 -14.26
CA GLN A 274 3.51 -22.27 -14.40
C GLN A 274 2.00 -22.15 -14.27
N VAL A 275 1.50 -21.46 -13.22
CA VAL A 275 0.06 -21.25 -13.04
C VAL A 275 -0.54 -20.44 -14.19
N VAL A 276 0.19 -19.47 -14.73
CA VAL A 276 -0.28 -18.71 -15.90
C VAL A 276 -0.35 -19.61 -17.13
N LEU A 277 0.65 -20.45 -17.39
CA LEU A 277 0.66 -21.39 -18.53
C LEU A 277 -0.43 -22.47 -18.42
N GLU A 278 -0.75 -22.95 -17.21
CA GLU A 278 -1.87 -23.87 -16.98
C GLU A 278 -3.21 -23.24 -17.42
N ASN A 279 -3.36 -21.94 -17.29
CA ASN A 279 -4.59 -21.22 -17.59
C ASN A 279 -4.63 -20.59 -19.01
N PHE A 280 -3.47 -20.33 -19.57
CA PHE A 280 -3.28 -19.79 -20.92
C PHE A 280 -2.29 -20.66 -21.70
N PRO A 281 -2.72 -21.88 -22.15
CA PRO A 281 -1.86 -22.78 -22.91
C PRO A 281 -1.36 -22.11 -24.20
N GLY A 282 -0.04 -22.16 -24.41
CA GLY A 282 0.58 -21.52 -25.57
C GLY A 282 1.00 -20.06 -25.37
N ALA A 283 0.82 -19.47 -24.19
CA ALA A 283 1.38 -18.15 -23.91
C ALA A 283 2.92 -18.17 -24.00
N ASP A 284 3.49 -17.15 -24.65
CA ASP A 284 4.93 -16.99 -24.83
C ASP A 284 5.52 -16.22 -23.64
N LEU A 285 5.88 -16.94 -22.60
CA LEU A 285 6.45 -16.39 -21.36
C LEU A 285 7.90 -16.89 -21.20
N THR A 286 8.84 -15.98 -21.34
CA THR A 286 10.28 -16.23 -21.24
C THR A 286 10.91 -15.41 -20.11
N TYR A 287 12.24 -15.50 -19.96
CA TYR A 287 12.99 -14.71 -18.97
C TYR A 287 14.09 -13.91 -19.66
N THR A 288 14.16 -12.62 -19.35
CA THR A 288 15.26 -11.74 -19.72
C THR A 288 15.59 -10.87 -18.50
N ASN A 289 16.56 -11.32 -17.72
CA ASN A 289 16.89 -10.68 -16.44
C ASN A 289 17.38 -9.24 -16.64
N ASP A 290 16.66 -8.28 -16.07
CA ASP A 290 17.13 -6.90 -15.88
C ASP A 290 17.93 -6.83 -14.57
N VAL A 291 19.25 -6.77 -14.70
CA VAL A 291 20.19 -6.80 -13.56
C VAL A 291 19.88 -5.70 -12.53
N LYS A 292 19.44 -4.51 -12.95
CA LYS A 292 19.15 -3.40 -12.04
C LYS A 292 17.85 -3.64 -11.26
N ARG A 293 16.77 -4.01 -11.94
CA ARG A 293 15.50 -4.35 -11.30
C ARG A 293 15.64 -5.59 -10.43
N GLN A 294 16.34 -6.60 -10.89
CA GLN A 294 16.65 -7.81 -10.11
C GLN A 294 17.41 -7.47 -8.83
N GLY A 295 18.44 -6.61 -8.92
CA GLY A 295 19.22 -6.18 -7.76
C GLY A 295 18.37 -5.53 -6.68
N ILE A 296 17.35 -4.76 -7.04
CA ILE A 296 16.39 -4.20 -6.08
C ILE A 296 15.56 -5.33 -5.43
N VAL A 297 14.98 -6.21 -6.23
CA VAL A 297 14.12 -7.31 -5.73
C VAL A 297 14.91 -8.27 -4.84
N ASP A 298 16.19 -8.47 -5.11
CA ASP A 298 17.07 -9.32 -4.31
C ASP A 298 17.27 -8.78 -2.89
N THR A 299 17.17 -7.46 -2.67
CA THR A 299 17.24 -6.86 -1.32
C THR A 299 15.95 -6.96 -0.52
N TRP A 300 14.84 -7.37 -1.10
CA TRP A 300 13.57 -7.55 -0.40
C TRP A 300 13.43 -8.94 0.19
N PRO A 301 12.66 -9.13 1.28
CA PRO A 301 12.48 -10.43 1.90
C PRO A 301 11.82 -11.44 0.94
N ALA A 302 12.19 -12.72 1.07
CA ALA A 302 11.49 -13.79 0.37
C ALA A 302 10.09 -14.05 0.95
N ASP A 303 9.93 -13.85 2.26
CA ASP A 303 8.66 -13.93 2.98
C ASP A 303 8.73 -13.06 4.25
N VAL A 304 7.57 -12.75 4.84
CA VAL A 304 7.48 -11.91 6.04
C VAL A 304 6.74 -12.61 7.16
N ASN A 305 7.11 -12.27 8.39
CA ASN A 305 6.43 -12.76 9.58
C ASN A 305 5.26 -11.80 9.90
N ASP A 306 4.04 -12.28 9.75
CA ASP A 306 2.79 -11.56 9.99
C ASP A 306 2.10 -11.91 11.31
N SER A 307 2.83 -12.59 12.23
CA SER A 307 2.25 -13.10 13.48
C SER A 307 1.70 -11.99 14.37
N ALA A 308 2.32 -10.82 14.41
CA ALA A 308 1.82 -9.67 15.15
C ALA A 308 0.47 -9.17 14.59
N ALA A 309 0.34 -9.06 13.28
CA ALA A 309 -0.90 -8.67 12.62
C ALA A 309 -2.04 -9.66 12.92
N ARG A 310 -1.73 -10.96 12.89
CA ARG A 310 -2.71 -12.02 13.22
C ARG A 310 -3.16 -11.97 14.68
N ALA A 311 -2.23 -11.74 15.60
CA ALA A 311 -2.52 -11.71 17.04
C ALA A 311 -3.28 -10.45 17.45
N ASP A 312 -2.85 -9.28 16.97
CA ASP A 312 -3.33 -7.99 17.46
C ASP A 312 -4.68 -7.59 16.86
N TRP A 313 -4.90 -7.83 15.56
CA TRP A 313 -6.10 -7.38 14.86
C TRP A 313 -6.72 -8.43 13.91
N GLY A 314 -6.33 -9.70 14.05
CA GLY A 314 -6.99 -10.80 13.36
C GLY A 314 -6.75 -10.81 11.85
N PHE A 315 -5.53 -10.41 11.41
CA PHE A 315 -5.17 -10.53 10.00
C PHE A 315 -5.32 -11.98 9.53
N SER A 316 -6.04 -12.16 8.45
CA SER A 316 -6.25 -13.46 7.80
C SER A 316 -6.62 -13.22 6.34
N PRO A 317 -5.69 -13.42 5.39
CA PRO A 317 -6.00 -13.26 3.98
C PRO A 317 -6.98 -14.34 3.52
N GLN A 318 -7.89 -13.99 2.61
CA GLN A 318 -8.87 -14.90 2.04
C GLN A 318 -8.28 -15.71 0.88
N TYR A 319 -7.31 -15.12 0.18
CA TYR A 319 -6.71 -15.69 -1.00
C TYR A 319 -5.31 -16.23 -0.68
N ASP A 320 -5.15 -17.55 -0.70
CA ASP A 320 -3.84 -18.18 -0.88
C ASP A 320 -3.40 -18.07 -2.36
N PHE A 321 -2.22 -18.58 -2.70
CA PHE A 321 -1.68 -18.49 -4.05
C PHE A 321 -2.60 -19.09 -5.12
N ARG A 322 -3.13 -20.29 -4.90
CA ARG A 322 -4.00 -20.96 -5.87
C ARG A 322 -5.33 -20.24 -6.01
N ARG A 323 -5.97 -19.88 -4.91
CA ARG A 323 -7.24 -19.16 -4.92
C ARG A 323 -7.14 -17.77 -5.53
N ALA A 324 -6.05 -17.01 -5.24
CA ALA A 324 -5.82 -15.72 -5.85
C ALA A 324 -5.82 -15.79 -7.38
N PHE A 325 -5.15 -16.81 -7.95
CA PHE A 325 -5.09 -16.98 -9.40
C PHE A 325 -6.39 -17.56 -9.96
N SER A 326 -6.95 -18.62 -9.37
CA SER A 326 -8.11 -19.33 -9.94
C SER A 326 -9.44 -18.62 -9.74
N GLU A 327 -9.63 -17.92 -8.60
CA GLU A 327 -10.92 -17.31 -8.24
C GLU A 327 -10.98 -15.81 -8.53
N TYR A 328 -9.84 -15.09 -8.56
CA TYR A 328 -9.82 -13.65 -8.71
C TYR A 328 -9.06 -13.18 -9.97
N LEU A 329 -7.76 -13.44 -10.08
CA LEU A 329 -6.92 -12.82 -11.10
C LEU A 329 -7.25 -13.34 -12.51
N ILE A 330 -7.17 -14.65 -12.72
CA ILE A 330 -7.33 -15.24 -14.06
C ILE A 330 -8.75 -15.00 -14.63
N PRO A 331 -9.85 -15.24 -13.88
CA PRO A 331 -11.19 -15.00 -14.42
C PRO A 331 -11.43 -13.56 -14.84
N MET A 332 -11.08 -12.60 -13.98
CA MET A 332 -11.35 -11.19 -14.23
C MET A 332 -10.44 -10.61 -15.32
N ILE A 333 -9.15 -10.99 -15.35
CA ILE A 333 -8.22 -10.51 -16.36
C ILE A 333 -8.57 -11.13 -17.73
N ARG A 334 -8.98 -12.40 -17.77
CA ARG A 334 -9.48 -13.04 -19.00
C ARG A 334 -10.72 -12.32 -19.55
N GLU A 335 -11.70 -12.01 -18.70
CA GLU A 335 -12.90 -11.28 -19.11
C GLU A 335 -12.56 -9.89 -19.67
N ARG A 336 -11.59 -9.20 -19.07
CA ARG A 336 -11.12 -7.88 -19.52
C ARG A 336 -10.65 -7.88 -20.98
N TYR A 337 -9.99 -8.95 -21.44
CA TYR A 337 -9.41 -9.05 -22.79
C TYR A 337 -10.22 -9.94 -23.75
N ALA A 338 -11.31 -10.52 -23.29
CA ALA A 338 -12.23 -11.28 -24.15
C ALA A 338 -13.20 -10.38 -24.95
N ARG A 339 -13.15 -9.06 -24.75
CA ARG A 339 -14.07 -8.07 -25.39
C ARG A 339 -13.45 -7.43 -26.61
#